data_f0d8f1d1fe098953c3863d7bb785d6a9
#
_entry.id   f0d8f1d1fe098953c3863d7bb785d6a9
#
_cell.length_a   1.000
_cell.length_b   1.000
_cell.length_c   1.000
_cell.angle_alpha   90.00
_cell.angle_beta   90.00
_cell.angle_gamma   90.00
#
_symmetry.space_group_name_H-M   'P 1'
#
loop_
_entity.id
_entity.type
_entity.pdbx_description
1 polymer ?
#
loop_
_entity_poly.entity_id
_entity_poly.type
_entity_poly.pdbx_seq_one_letter_code
_entity_poly.pdbx_strand_id
1 'polypeptide(L)'
;DVTVVDYKTRDEKVAAAAKAIIDPIDKAYGEKFAVSKVTLNGAKAPNGNRDSETNLGDLITDAMLWKIRSDATIKVPVENVVAITNGGGIRATVKAGDITKKDINTVLPFGNTLAVVYVTGAELLEALEASTFCTPESLGGFPQAAGVTFMVKTYEKYDANPDPYPKSTYYGPKSIQRVTI
;
A
#
# COMPACT_ATOMS: atom_id res chain seq x y z
N ASP A 1 -24.85 27.75 -8.90
CA ASP A 1 -24.29 27.72 -10.27
C ASP A 1 -22.84 27.31 -10.21
N VAL A 2 -22.50 26.29 -10.99
CA VAL A 2 -21.11 25.84 -11.14
C VAL A 2 -20.54 26.52 -12.38
N THR A 3 -19.59 27.44 -12.18
CA THR A 3 -18.87 28.06 -13.29
C THR A 3 -17.63 27.24 -13.59
N VAL A 4 -17.54 26.66 -14.78
CA VAL A 4 -16.32 26.03 -15.27
C VAL A 4 -15.32 27.14 -15.62
N VAL A 5 -14.25 27.25 -14.83
CA VAL A 5 -13.19 28.23 -15.08
C VAL A 5 -12.21 27.64 -16.11
N ASP A 6 -11.90 28.39 -17.16
CA ASP A 6 -10.82 28.04 -18.09
C ASP A 6 -9.46 28.22 -17.39
N TYR A 7 -8.87 27.10 -16.92
CA TYR A 7 -7.60 27.08 -16.20
C TYR A 7 -6.36 27.19 -17.12
N LYS A 8 -6.52 27.49 -18.40
CA LYS A 8 -5.41 27.74 -19.32
C LYS A 8 -4.72 29.07 -19.03
N THR A 9 -5.47 30.02 -18.45
CA THR A 9 -4.93 31.30 -18.02
C THR A 9 -4.46 31.18 -16.57
N ARG A 10 -3.17 31.31 -16.34
CA ARG A 10 -2.56 31.27 -14.99
C ARG A 10 -2.37 32.67 -14.46
N ASP A 11 -2.72 32.89 -13.20
CA ASP A 11 -2.29 34.09 -12.49
C ASP A 11 -0.77 34.01 -12.24
N GLU A 12 -0.02 35.00 -12.79
CA GLU A 12 1.45 34.99 -12.74
C GLU A 12 1.99 35.09 -11.30
N LYS A 13 1.30 35.82 -10.41
CA LYS A 13 1.73 35.97 -9.02
C LYS A 13 1.56 34.66 -8.25
N VAL A 14 0.42 33.99 -8.45
CA VAL A 14 0.16 32.68 -7.84
C VAL A 14 1.13 31.64 -8.41
N ALA A 15 1.39 31.65 -9.72
CA ALA A 15 2.34 30.73 -10.36
C ALA A 15 3.78 30.95 -9.84
N ALA A 16 4.20 32.20 -9.66
CA ALA A 16 5.51 32.53 -9.10
C ALA A 16 5.64 32.11 -7.64
N ALA A 17 4.60 32.31 -6.82
CA ALA A 17 4.57 31.87 -5.44
C ALA A 17 4.61 30.32 -5.33
N ALA A 18 3.84 29.62 -6.16
CA ALA A 18 3.88 28.17 -6.23
C ALA A 18 5.27 27.65 -6.67
N LYS A 19 5.87 28.29 -7.68
CA LYS A 19 7.22 27.92 -8.15
C LYS A 19 8.28 28.11 -7.07
N ALA A 20 8.22 29.18 -6.29
CA ALA A 20 9.15 29.42 -5.18
C ALA A 20 9.09 28.30 -4.10
N ILE A 21 7.96 27.62 -3.96
CA ILE A 21 7.81 26.47 -3.07
C ILE A 21 8.28 25.16 -3.74
N ILE A 22 7.95 24.98 -5.01
CA ILE A 22 8.21 23.75 -5.76
C ILE A 22 9.69 23.58 -6.07
N ASP A 23 10.37 24.63 -6.54
CA ASP A 23 11.77 24.57 -6.98
C ASP A 23 12.74 24.04 -5.90
N PRO A 24 12.67 24.47 -4.62
CA PRO A 24 13.48 23.90 -3.55
C PRO A 24 13.19 22.41 -3.31
N ILE A 25 11.92 22.00 -3.42
CA ILE A 25 11.50 20.61 -3.26
C ILE A 25 12.07 19.76 -4.41
N ASP A 26 11.93 20.21 -5.64
CA ASP A 26 12.46 19.52 -6.82
C ASP A 26 13.99 19.39 -6.75
N LYS A 27 14.68 20.42 -6.26
CA LYS A 27 16.12 20.38 -6.05
C LYS A 27 16.52 19.37 -4.95
N ALA A 28 15.75 19.27 -3.86
CA ALA A 28 16.07 18.40 -2.74
C ALA A 28 15.72 16.93 -3.00
N TYR A 29 14.66 16.67 -3.76
CA TYR A 29 14.08 15.33 -3.95
C TYR A 29 14.08 14.84 -5.40
N GLY A 30 14.47 15.67 -6.35
CA GLY A 30 14.47 15.37 -7.79
C GLY A 30 15.70 14.58 -8.26
N GLU A 31 16.68 14.34 -7.38
CA GLU A 31 17.87 13.56 -7.73
C GLU A 31 17.49 12.10 -7.99
N LYS A 32 17.92 11.61 -9.16
CA LYS A 32 17.79 10.22 -9.55
C LYS A 32 18.68 9.33 -8.68
N PHE A 33 18.12 8.27 -8.12
CA PHE A 33 18.88 7.25 -7.39
C PHE A 33 18.66 5.82 -7.89
N ALA A 34 17.64 5.58 -8.72
CA ALA A 34 17.34 4.27 -9.27
C ALA A 34 16.72 4.38 -10.67
N VAL A 35 16.57 3.24 -11.34
CA VAL A 35 15.87 3.11 -12.63
C VAL A 35 14.96 1.90 -12.57
N SER A 36 13.71 2.06 -13.01
CA SER A 36 12.82 0.94 -13.28
C SER A 36 12.72 0.68 -14.77
N LYS A 37 12.87 -0.58 -15.17
CA LYS A 37 12.68 -1.00 -16.58
C LYS A 37 11.20 -1.18 -16.94
N VAL A 38 10.31 -1.21 -15.95
CA VAL A 38 8.87 -1.43 -16.10
C VAL A 38 8.09 -0.38 -15.34
N THR A 39 6.84 -0.15 -15.74
CA THR A 39 5.91 0.63 -14.93
C THR A 39 5.54 -0.15 -13.67
N LEU A 40 5.67 0.49 -12.50
CA LEU A 40 5.28 -0.05 -11.22
C LEU A 40 3.86 0.40 -10.91
N ASN A 41 2.92 -0.54 -10.93
CA ASN A 41 1.49 -0.27 -10.85
C ASN A 41 1.05 0.17 -9.46
N GLY A 42 0.71 1.44 -9.32
CA GLY A 42 0.13 2.04 -8.11
C GLY A 42 -1.33 2.44 -8.28
N ALA A 43 -2.02 1.93 -9.30
CA ALA A 43 -3.45 2.17 -9.50
C ALA A 43 -4.26 1.68 -8.30
N LYS A 44 -5.44 2.28 -8.08
CA LYS A 44 -6.30 1.90 -6.95
C LYS A 44 -7.06 0.61 -7.24
N ALA A 45 -7.81 0.60 -8.34
CA ALA A 45 -8.67 -0.46 -8.87
C ALA A 45 -9.17 -0.03 -10.29
N PRO A 46 -9.65 -0.94 -11.16
CA PRO A 46 -9.51 -2.40 -11.05
C PRO A 46 -8.07 -2.86 -11.32
N ASN A 47 -7.72 -4.07 -10.88
CA ASN A 47 -6.38 -4.66 -11.01
C ASN A 47 -5.27 -3.77 -10.43
N GLY A 48 -5.53 -3.22 -9.26
CA GLY A 48 -4.65 -2.30 -8.57
C GLY A 48 -4.43 -2.68 -7.10
N ASN A 49 -3.76 -1.81 -6.38
CA ASN A 49 -3.34 -2.09 -4.99
C ASN A 49 -4.48 -2.36 -4.00
N ARG A 50 -5.75 -2.13 -4.40
CA ARG A 50 -6.91 -2.25 -3.50
C ARG A 50 -7.79 -3.47 -3.79
N ASP A 51 -7.46 -4.24 -4.79
CA ASP A 51 -8.22 -5.42 -5.21
C ASP A 51 -7.33 -6.55 -5.74
N SER A 52 -6.04 -6.29 -5.95
CA SER A 52 -5.11 -7.25 -6.55
C SER A 52 -3.70 -7.04 -6.03
N GLU A 53 -2.87 -8.07 -6.13
CA GLU A 53 -1.42 -7.97 -6.04
C GLU A 53 -0.87 -7.10 -7.17
N THR A 54 0.12 -6.26 -6.86
CA THR A 54 0.77 -5.41 -7.87
C THR A 54 2.27 -5.41 -7.69
N ASN A 55 3.01 -5.26 -8.80
CA ASN A 55 4.47 -5.20 -8.76
C ASN A 55 5.03 -4.02 -7.94
N LEU A 56 4.26 -2.95 -7.73
CA LEU A 56 4.65 -1.88 -6.82
C LEU A 56 4.38 -2.28 -5.35
N GLY A 57 3.28 -2.98 -5.10
CA GLY A 57 2.98 -3.57 -3.79
C GLY A 57 4.06 -4.55 -3.37
N ASP A 58 4.46 -5.46 -4.27
CA ASP A 58 5.54 -6.43 -4.05
C ASP A 58 6.86 -5.72 -3.75
N LEU A 59 7.26 -4.76 -4.58
CA LEU A 59 8.50 -4.00 -4.36
C LEU A 59 8.53 -3.33 -2.98
N ILE A 60 7.42 -2.74 -2.54
CA ILE A 60 7.31 -2.07 -1.24
C ILE A 60 7.41 -3.10 -0.12
N THR A 61 6.67 -4.19 -0.20
CA THR A 61 6.66 -5.20 0.87
C THR A 61 7.94 -6.02 0.90
N ASP A 62 8.57 -6.28 -0.23
CA ASP A 62 9.91 -6.87 -0.32
C ASP A 62 10.97 -5.97 0.34
N ALA A 63 10.90 -4.65 0.11
CA ALA A 63 11.80 -3.70 0.75
C ALA A 63 11.61 -3.67 2.27
N MET A 64 10.35 -3.73 2.76
CA MET A 64 10.02 -3.85 4.18
C MET A 64 10.58 -5.15 4.76
N LEU A 65 10.34 -6.27 4.08
CA LEU A 65 10.80 -7.60 4.46
C LEU A 65 12.33 -7.66 4.54
N TRP A 66 13.02 -7.14 3.51
CA TRP A 66 14.48 -7.05 3.49
C TRP A 66 15.01 -6.25 4.69
N LYS A 67 14.39 -5.11 4.98
CA LYS A 67 14.81 -4.26 6.11
C LYS A 67 14.65 -4.97 7.44
N ILE A 68 13.53 -5.64 7.66
CA ILE A 68 13.25 -6.35 8.92
C ILE A 68 14.12 -7.59 9.08
N ARG A 69 14.31 -8.39 8.02
CA ARG A 69 15.18 -9.59 8.05
C ARG A 69 16.65 -9.26 8.36
N SER A 70 17.08 -8.03 8.12
CA SER A 70 18.43 -7.56 8.49
C SER A 70 18.55 -7.08 9.95
N ASP A 71 17.45 -7.07 10.70
CA ASP A 71 17.43 -6.62 12.08
C ASP A 71 17.73 -7.78 13.06
N ALA A 72 18.86 -7.71 13.74
CA ALA A 72 19.30 -8.74 14.68
C ALA A 72 18.41 -8.85 15.94
N THR A 73 17.46 -7.94 16.16
CA THR A 73 16.53 -7.99 17.29
C THR A 73 15.31 -8.88 17.02
N ILE A 74 15.10 -9.30 15.79
CA ILE A 74 14.02 -10.21 15.41
C ILE A 74 14.23 -11.59 16.05
N LYS A 75 13.19 -12.08 16.74
CA LYS A 75 13.28 -13.29 17.58
C LYS A 75 12.71 -14.56 16.94
N VAL A 76 12.32 -14.48 15.67
CA VAL A 76 11.82 -15.63 14.90
C VAL A 76 12.78 -15.95 13.75
N PRO A 77 12.77 -17.20 13.24
CA PRO A 77 13.48 -17.55 12.00
C PRO A 77 13.09 -16.60 10.86
N VAL A 78 14.06 -16.23 10.03
CA VAL A 78 13.85 -15.22 8.97
C VAL A 78 12.79 -15.65 7.94
N GLU A 79 12.60 -16.94 7.75
CA GLU A 79 11.56 -17.54 6.92
C GLU A 79 10.14 -17.31 7.47
N ASN A 80 10.02 -17.04 8.77
CA ASN A 80 8.74 -16.76 9.43
C ASN A 80 8.43 -15.25 9.50
N VAL A 81 9.24 -14.41 8.85
CA VAL A 81 8.99 -12.98 8.78
C VAL A 81 8.15 -12.67 7.54
N VAL A 82 7.02 -12.03 7.76
CA VAL A 82 6.08 -11.58 6.73
C VAL A 82 5.98 -10.06 6.79
N ALA A 83 5.94 -9.40 5.65
CA ALA A 83 5.67 -7.97 5.56
C ALA A 83 4.31 -7.74 4.91
N ILE A 84 3.50 -6.86 5.49
CA ILE A 84 2.19 -6.50 4.96
C ILE A 84 2.02 -4.98 5.00
N THR A 85 1.47 -4.42 3.94
CA THR A 85 1.00 -3.03 3.91
C THR A 85 -0.37 -2.94 3.26
N ASN A 86 -1.16 -1.96 3.64
CA ASN A 86 -2.47 -1.75 3.03
C ASN A 86 -2.35 -1.05 1.67
N GLY A 87 -3.02 -1.55 0.67
CA GLY A 87 -3.01 -1.01 -0.70
C GLY A 87 -3.47 0.46 -0.77
N GLY A 88 -4.32 0.90 0.16
CA GLY A 88 -4.72 2.30 0.28
C GLY A 88 -3.59 3.26 0.63
N GLY A 89 -2.50 2.75 1.21
CA GLY A 89 -1.29 3.51 1.51
C GLY A 89 -0.45 3.84 0.28
N ILE A 90 -0.58 3.08 -0.80
CA ILE A 90 0.14 3.26 -2.07
C ILE A 90 -0.66 4.23 -2.94
N ARG A 91 -0.10 5.40 -3.26
CA ARG A 91 -0.87 6.54 -3.76
C ARG A 91 -0.62 6.92 -5.22
N ALA A 92 0.42 6.39 -5.84
CA ALA A 92 0.79 6.72 -7.21
C ALA A 92 1.47 5.56 -7.93
N THR A 93 1.33 5.53 -9.25
CA THR A 93 2.08 4.67 -10.16
C THR A 93 3.43 5.31 -10.47
N VAL A 94 4.51 4.52 -10.49
CA VAL A 94 5.82 4.95 -10.96
C VAL A 94 6.00 4.46 -12.40
N LYS A 95 6.23 5.37 -13.32
CA LYS A 95 6.49 5.03 -14.72
C LYS A 95 7.88 4.39 -14.88
N ALA A 96 8.05 3.57 -15.91
CA ALA A 96 9.37 3.10 -16.31
C ALA A 96 10.29 4.30 -16.60
N GLY A 97 11.55 4.19 -16.20
CA GLY A 97 12.55 5.23 -16.30
C GLY A 97 13.22 5.55 -14.97
N ASP A 98 13.67 6.77 -14.85
CA ASP A 98 14.37 7.26 -13.66
C ASP A 98 13.44 7.36 -12.46
N ILE A 99 13.93 6.95 -11.29
CA ILE A 99 13.23 7.03 -10.01
C ILE A 99 13.96 8.01 -9.10
N THR A 100 13.22 8.93 -8.52
CA THR A 100 13.69 9.97 -7.61
C THR A 100 13.09 9.79 -6.21
N LYS A 101 13.66 10.47 -5.21
CA LYS A 101 13.04 10.54 -3.87
C LYS A 101 11.65 11.16 -3.91
N LYS A 102 11.39 12.07 -4.85
CA LYS A 102 10.06 12.67 -5.07
C LYS A 102 9.03 11.62 -5.47
N ASP A 103 9.40 10.68 -6.34
CA ASP A 103 8.52 9.59 -6.75
C ASP A 103 8.14 8.72 -5.54
N ILE A 104 9.13 8.35 -4.70
CA ILE A 104 8.88 7.56 -3.49
C ILE A 104 7.95 8.30 -2.52
N ASN A 105 8.20 9.59 -2.27
CA ASN A 105 7.34 10.40 -1.41
C ASN A 105 5.92 10.58 -1.97
N THR A 106 5.77 10.56 -3.29
CA THR A 106 4.45 10.58 -3.94
C THR A 106 3.72 9.24 -3.80
N VAL A 107 4.45 8.14 -3.87
CA VAL A 107 3.90 6.79 -3.68
C VAL A 107 3.51 6.55 -2.22
N LEU A 108 4.35 6.92 -1.26
CA LEU A 108 4.17 6.70 0.19
C LEU A 108 4.19 8.02 0.98
N PRO A 109 3.17 8.88 0.82
CA PRO A 109 3.21 10.25 1.33
C PRO A 109 2.96 10.39 2.83
N PHE A 110 2.55 9.32 3.53
CA PHE A 110 2.08 9.41 4.92
C PHE A 110 3.20 9.38 5.97
N GLY A 111 4.45 9.11 5.57
CA GLY A 111 5.57 9.04 6.50
C GLY A 111 5.43 7.93 7.55
N ASN A 112 4.75 6.84 7.21
CA ASN A 112 4.57 5.70 8.11
C ASN A 112 5.91 5.04 8.43
N THR A 113 6.03 4.53 9.65
CA THR A 113 7.17 3.74 10.12
C THR A 113 6.86 2.24 10.08
N LEU A 114 7.90 1.41 10.06
CA LEU A 114 7.74 -0.03 10.22
C LEU A 114 7.45 -0.35 11.69
N ALA A 115 6.41 -1.16 11.91
CA ALA A 115 6.11 -1.77 13.20
C ALA A 115 6.28 -3.28 13.09
N VAL A 116 6.84 -3.91 14.13
CA VAL A 116 6.99 -5.36 14.21
C VAL A 116 6.04 -5.88 15.27
N VAL A 117 5.23 -6.85 14.92
CA VAL A 117 4.33 -7.56 15.82
C VAL A 117 4.59 -9.06 15.71
N TYR A 118 4.39 -9.78 16.80
CA TYR A 118 4.49 -11.24 16.83
C TYR A 118 3.08 -11.80 16.91
N VAL A 119 2.74 -12.63 15.93
CA VAL A 119 1.41 -13.23 15.80
C VAL A 119 1.55 -14.73 15.50
N THR A 120 0.51 -15.47 15.77
CA THR A 120 0.37 -16.87 15.33
C THR A 120 -0.06 -16.93 13.86
N GLY A 121 0.12 -18.07 13.21
CA GLY A 121 -0.42 -18.29 11.85
C GLY A 121 -1.93 -18.15 11.78
N ALA A 122 -2.66 -18.49 12.85
CA ALA A 122 -4.11 -18.33 12.93
C ALA A 122 -4.52 -16.84 12.94
N GLU A 123 -3.83 -16.01 13.72
CA GLU A 123 -4.06 -14.57 13.76
C GLU A 123 -3.71 -13.90 12.43
N LEU A 124 -2.63 -14.34 11.76
CA LEU A 124 -2.30 -13.87 10.43
C LEU A 124 -3.40 -14.22 9.42
N LEU A 125 -3.89 -15.47 9.47
CA LEU A 125 -4.97 -15.91 8.58
C LEU A 125 -6.27 -15.14 8.83
N GLU A 126 -6.61 -14.89 10.09
CA GLU A 126 -7.74 -14.03 10.47
C GLU A 126 -7.60 -12.60 9.91
N ALA A 127 -6.41 -12.01 10.04
CA ALA A 127 -6.14 -10.67 9.51
C ALA A 127 -6.26 -10.61 7.98
N LEU A 128 -5.79 -11.65 7.26
CA LEU A 128 -5.93 -11.75 5.81
C LEU A 128 -7.40 -11.98 5.39
N GLU A 129 -8.15 -12.81 6.11
CA GLU A 129 -9.59 -13.01 5.88
C GLU A 129 -10.34 -11.69 6.04
N ALA A 130 -10.09 -10.97 7.14
CA ALA A 130 -10.73 -9.69 7.43
C ALA A 130 -10.34 -8.60 6.43
N SER A 131 -9.08 -8.51 6.01
CA SER A 131 -8.60 -7.48 5.08
C SER A 131 -8.99 -7.72 3.62
N THR A 132 -9.56 -8.88 3.30
CA THR A 132 -10.06 -9.21 1.96
C THR A 132 -11.58 -9.40 1.91
N PHE A 133 -12.31 -8.99 2.94
CA PHE A 133 -13.72 -9.32 3.16
C PHE A 133 -14.65 -8.99 1.98
N CYS A 134 -14.35 -7.95 1.20
CA CYS A 134 -15.15 -7.53 0.06
C CYS A 134 -14.51 -7.82 -1.31
N THR A 135 -13.34 -8.47 -1.33
CA THR A 135 -12.69 -8.83 -2.61
C THR A 135 -13.65 -9.68 -3.47
N PRO A 136 -13.86 -9.36 -4.77
CA PRO A 136 -13.03 -8.52 -5.64
C PRO A 136 -13.31 -7.00 -5.59
N GLU A 137 -14.21 -6.54 -4.76
CA GLU A 137 -14.45 -5.11 -4.59
C GLU A 137 -13.23 -4.40 -3.97
N SER A 138 -13.02 -3.15 -4.38
CA SER A 138 -11.87 -2.35 -3.96
C SER A 138 -11.93 -1.97 -2.48
N LEU A 139 -10.87 -2.28 -1.73
CA LEU A 139 -10.73 -1.94 -0.32
C LEU A 139 -9.39 -1.27 -0.04
N GLY A 140 -9.38 -0.13 0.66
CA GLY A 140 -8.13 0.51 1.10
C GLY A 140 -7.29 -0.35 2.05
N GLY A 141 -7.91 -1.30 2.76
CA GLY A 141 -7.28 -2.29 3.62
C GLY A 141 -6.75 -3.54 2.90
N PHE A 142 -6.98 -3.68 1.58
CA PHE A 142 -6.50 -4.84 0.82
C PHE A 142 -4.99 -5.01 1.01
N PRO A 143 -4.49 -6.22 1.35
CA PRO A 143 -3.09 -6.43 1.71
C PRO A 143 -2.21 -6.58 0.47
N GLN A 144 -1.13 -5.81 0.43
CA GLN A 144 0.05 -6.12 -0.35
C GLN A 144 1.02 -6.80 0.61
N ALA A 145 1.60 -7.94 0.23
CA ALA A 145 2.35 -8.79 1.17
C ALA A 145 3.60 -9.39 0.55
N ALA A 146 4.62 -9.63 1.39
CA ALA A 146 5.82 -10.38 1.05
C ALA A 146 6.16 -11.39 2.15
N GLY A 147 6.78 -12.51 1.78
CA GLY A 147 7.11 -13.60 2.69
C GLY A 147 5.93 -14.53 3.02
N VAL A 148 4.78 -14.33 2.39
CA VAL A 148 3.61 -15.19 2.47
C VAL A 148 2.92 -15.24 1.11
N THR A 149 2.37 -16.40 0.76
CA THR A 149 1.49 -16.56 -0.40
C THR A 149 0.12 -16.94 0.11
N PHE A 150 -0.92 -16.29 -0.37
CA PHE A 150 -2.29 -16.60 0.00
C PHE A 150 -3.23 -16.54 -1.20
N MET A 151 -4.33 -17.27 -1.12
CA MET A 151 -5.39 -17.29 -2.12
C MET A 151 -6.70 -16.84 -1.50
N VAL A 152 -7.46 -16.00 -2.23
CA VAL A 152 -8.79 -15.53 -1.82
C VAL A 152 -9.85 -16.15 -2.73
N LYS A 153 -10.77 -16.92 -2.17
CA LYS A 153 -11.95 -17.47 -2.85
C LYS A 153 -13.02 -16.38 -2.94
N THR A 154 -13.05 -15.64 -4.01
CA THR A 154 -13.96 -14.50 -4.20
C THR A 154 -15.43 -14.90 -4.38
N TYR A 155 -15.71 -16.18 -4.65
CA TYR A 155 -17.06 -16.73 -4.76
C TYR A 155 -17.67 -17.09 -3.42
N GLU A 156 -16.86 -17.21 -2.35
CA GLU A 156 -17.35 -17.45 -0.99
C GLU A 156 -17.70 -16.12 -0.32
N LYS A 157 -18.76 -16.13 0.50
CA LYS A 157 -19.17 -14.97 1.27
C LYS A 157 -18.32 -14.82 2.52
N TYR A 158 -18.04 -13.57 2.88
CA TYR A 158 -17.42 -13.27 4.16
C TYR A 158 -18.40 -13.52 5.30
N ASP A 159 -18.03 -14.36 6.27
CA ASP A 159 -18.82 -14.69 7.45
C ASP A 159 -18.35 -13.80 8.62
N ALA A 160 -19.00 -12.64 8.76
CA ALA A 160 -18.61 -11.65 9.75
C ALA A 160 -19.09 -12.01 11.16
N ASN A 161 -18.28 -11.69 12.16
CA ASN A 161 -18.73 -11.66 13.55
C ASN A 161 -19.87 -10.65 13.74
N PRO A 162 -20.79 -10.88 14.69
CA PRO A 162 -21.87 -9.92 14.97
C PRO A 162 -21.35 -8.60 15.55
N ASP A 163 -20.21 -8.63 16.25
CA ASP A 163 -19.60 -7.46 16.88
C ASP A 163 -18.30 -7.07 16.17
N PRO A 164 -18.02 -5.77 16.05
CA PRO A 164 -16.76 -5.30 15.48
C PRO A 164 -15.57 -5.57 16.41
N TYR A 165 -14.35 -5.51 15.87
CA TYR A 165 -13.15 -5.49 16.69
C TYR A 165 -13.19 -4.32 17.70
N PRO A 166 -12.62 -4.47 18.91
CA PRO A 166 -12.61 -3.41 19.92
C PRO A 166 -12.07 -2.09 19.35
N LYS A 167 -12.82 -1.01 19.55
CA LYS A 167 -12.51 0.35 19.07
C LYS A 167 -12.35 0.46 17.55
N SER A 168 -13.02 -0.39 16.79
CA SER A 168 -12.99 -0.43 15.33
C SER A 168 -14.41 -0.42 14.74
N THR A 169 -14.50 -0.09 13.46
CA THR A 169 -15.71 -0.28 12.65
C THR A 169 -15.62 -1.52 11.76
N TYR A 170 -14.51 -2.26 11.85
CA TYR A 170 -14.29 -3.49 11.08
C TYR A 170 -14.73 -4.70 11.91
N TYR A 171 -15.33 -5.66 11.23
CA TYR A 171 -15.80 -6.92 11.80
C TYR A 171 -14.81 -8.02 11.46
N GLY A 172 -14.36 -8.76 12.47
CA GLY A 172 -13.53 -9.96 12.27
C GLY A 172 -14.34 -11.09 11.63
N PRO A 173 -13.69 -12.11 11.07
CA PRO A 173 -14.38 -13.29 10.57
C PRO A 173 -14.89 -14.13 11.74
N LYS A 174 -16.10 -14.67 11.61
CA LYS A 174 -16.64 -15.69 12.48
C LYS A 174 -16.04 -17.05 12.13
N SER A 175 -15.76 -17.26 10.86
CA SER A 175 -15.07 -18.44 10.35
C SER A 175 -14.16 -18.09 9.18
N ILE A 176 -13.05 -18.81 9.03
CA ILE A 176 -12.13 -18.66 7.92
C ILE A 176 -12.65 -19.51 6.76
N GLN A 177 -13.09 -18.88 5.69
CA GLN A 177 -13.70 -19.58 4.54
C GLN A 177 -13.05 -19.19 3.20
N ARG A 178 -12.58 -17.95 3.11
CA ARG A 178 -12.18 -17.35 1.84
C ARG A 178 -10.67 -17.40 1.61
N VAL A 179 -9.88 -17.29 2.68
CA VAL A 179 -8.42 -17.22 2.57
C VAL A 179 -7.79 -18.57 2.93
N THR A 180 -6.80 -18.96 2.11
CA THR A 180 -5.85 -20.05 2.40
C THR A 180 -4.43 -19.54 2.21
N ILE A 181 -3.53 -19.87 3.12
CA ILE A 181 -2.10 -19.59 3.08
C ILE A 181 -1.36 -20.84 2.62
#